data_73a94c5287a0fb763151288eaf867e34
#
_entry.id   73a94c5287a0fb763151288eaf867e34
#
_cell.length_a   1.000
_cell.length_b   1.000
_cell.length_c   1.000
_cell.angle_alpha   90.00
_cell.angle_beta   90.00
_cell.angle_gamma   90.00
#
_symmetry.space_group_name_H-M   'P 1'
#
loop_
_entity.id
_entity.type
_entity.pdbx_description
1 polymer ?
#
loop_
_entity_poly.entity_id
_entity_poly.type
_entity_poly.pdbx_seq_one_letter_code
_entity_poly.pdbx_strand_id
1 'polypeptide(L)'
;LNLQAQNLSGTIRGKVTCHGKGLQGVVVTDGIDCVLTNKSGEYVLAPQRDARFVYLSVPSGYLPKTEKTIPLFYQQIEMDKQDGYNFELMKNPQNDMNHLFLVQADAQVTSEDDVKAYGRFLQDIKEYVQPYSGKRDIFGIDCGDIVGDTPSLYPSYINTVSTLDFPVYRAIGNHDMTYGGRTFEYSYRTFESYFGPIYYSFNKGKAHYIVLDNCFYVNRDYQYIGYIDERTFTWLEKDLSYVSRDKLVFVVMHIPSSLQKKLRYNTLDQDETVNTAALYKLLEGYNAHIISGHTHFNTNVCFNDSLMEHNTAAVCGTWWRADINVDGTPRGYGIYEVNGNQLKWIYKSAGYPLEHQFHAYPALSLIHISEPTRQAEIS
;
A
#
# COMPACT_ATOMS: atom_id res chain seq x y z
N LEU A 1 -11.75 20.17 -28.07
CA LEU A 1 -11.06 20.45 -26.82
C LEU A 1 -9.58 20.21 -27.05
N ASN A 2 -8.81 21.31 -27.23
CA ASN A 2 -7.35 21.28 -27.35
C ASN A 2 -6.75 20.86 -26.01
N LEU A 3 -6.37 19.61 -25.90
CA LEU A 3 -5.40 19.15 -24.92
C LEU A 3 -4.02 19.63 -25.41
N GLN A 4 -3.70 20.89 -25.15
CA GLN A 4 -2.31 21.33 -25.18
C GLN A 4 -1.56 20.53 -24.11
N ALA A 5 -0.64 19.71 -24.59
CA ALA A 5 0.35 19.08 -23.75
C ALA A 5 1.10 20.20 -23.01
N GLN A 6 0.90 20.28 -21.71
CA GLN A 6 1.47 21.29 -20.84
C GLN A 6 2.99 21.11 -20.83
N ASN A 7 3.72 22.01 -21.45
CA ASN A 7 5.16 22.11 -21.24
C ASN A 7 5.36 22.73 -19.85
N LEU A 8 5.65 21.92 -18.84
CA LEU A 8 6.25 22.36 -17.61
C LEU A 8 7.69 22.81 -17.95
N SER A 9 7.83 23.96 -18.58
CA SER A 9 9.12 24.57 -18.90
C SER A 9 9.60 25.37 -17.70
N GLY A 10 10.09 24.72 -16.66
CA GLY A 10 10.62 25.42 -15.50
C GLY A 10 10.99 24.49 -14.37
N THR A 11 11.88 24.95 -13.51
CA THR A 11 12.19 24.29 -12.26
C THR A 11 11.18 24.69 -11.20
N ILE A 12 10.78 23.73 -10.35
CA ILE A 12 10.04 24.01 -9.12
C ILE A 12 10.99 24.10 -7.93
N ARG A 13 10.64 24.92 -6.95
CA ARG A 13 11.44 25.16 -5.76
C ARG A 13 10.60 25.10 -4.51
N GLY A 14 11.22 24.61 -3.45
CA GLY A 14 10.58 24.55 -2.15
C GLY A 14 11.58 24.32 -1.04
N LYS A 15 11.04 24.16 0.14
CA LYS A 15 11.82 23.95 1.36
C LYS A 15 11.16 22.90 2.23
N VAL A 16 11.97 22.01 2.80
CA VAL A 16 11.54 21.05 3.81
C VAL A 16 12.05 21.52 5.17
N THR A 17 11.13 21.69 6.11
CA THR A 17 11.44 22.22 7.44
C THR A 17 10.83 21.37 8.56
N CYS A 18 11.37 21.55 9.77
CA CYS A 18 10.78 21.08 11.02
C CYS A 18 10.92 22.20 12.05
N HIS A 19 9.81 22.66 12.65
CA HIS A 19 9.78 23.82 13.53
C HIS A 19 10.49 25.05 12.91
N GLY A 20 10.25 25.30 11.63
CA GLY A 20 10.84 26.39 10.86
C GLY A 20 12.33 26.24 10.52
N LYS A 21 13.01 25.16 10.97
CA LYS A 21 14.41 24.87 10.64
C LYS A 21 14.48 23.94 9.42
N GLY A 22 15.36 24.28 8.47
CA GLY A 22 15.58 23.48 7.28
C GLY A 22 16.09 22.07 7.61
N LEU A 23 15.57 21.07 6.91
CA LEU A 23 16.00 19.67 7.00
C LEU A 23 16.88 19.34 5.79
N GLN A 24 18.14 19.04 6.05
CA GLN A 24 19.11 18.61 5.02
C GLN A 24 18.94 17.12 4.68
N GLY A 25 19.15 16.76 3.41
CA GLY A 25 19.24 15.36 2.96
C GLY A 25 17.90 14.67 2.84
N VAL A 26 16.79 15.40 2.79
CA VAL A 26 15.48 14.83 2.50
C VAL A 26 15.37 14.61 0.99
N VAL A 27 14.98 13.42 0.58
CA VAL A 27 14.73 13.08 -0.83
C VAL A 27 13.39 13.71 -1.24
N VAL A 28 13.42 14.50 -2.32
CA VAL A 28 12.26 15.11 -2.96
C VAL A 28 12.19 14.61 -4.40
N THR A 29 11.00 14.23 -4.85
CA THR A 29 10.81 13.63 -6.17
C THR A 29 9.57 14.18 -6.87
N ASP A 30 9.54 14.06 -8.20
CA ASP A 30 8.36 14.27 -9.05
C ASP A 30 7.73 12.95 -9.56
N GLY A 31 8.25 11.82 -9.05
CA GLY A 31 7.86 10.49 -9.50
C GLY A 31 8.77 9.91 -10.59
N ILE A 32 9.85 10.61 -10.97
CA ILE A 32 10.93 10.11 -11.83
C ILE A 32 12.28 10.55 -11.30
N ASP A 33 12.46 11.87 -11.15
CA ASP A 33 13.70 12.44 -10.66
C ASP A 33 13.67 12.62 -9.14
N CYS A 34 14.84 12.44 -8.51
CA CYS A 34 15.03 12.62 -7.08
C CYS A 34 16.16 13.62 -6.84
N VAL A 35 15.93 14.54 -5.91
CA VAL A 35 16.95 15.50 -5.46
C VAL A 35 17.01 15.53 -3.93
N LEU A 36 18.14 15.96 -3.37
CA LEU A 36 18.29 16.11 -1.93
C LEU A 36 18.15 17.57 -1.52
N THR A 37 17.52 17.83 -0.40
CA THR A 37 17.52 19.16 0.22
C THR A 37 18.91 19.54 0.71
N ASN A 38 19.27 20.83 0.55
CA ASN A 38 20.52 21.41 1.05
C ASN A 38 20.49 21.64 2.58
N LYS A 39 21.57 22.24 3.12
CA LYS A 39 21.68 22.57 4.56
C LYS A 39 20.57 23.47 5.10
N SER A 40 19.98 24.30 4.23
CA SER A 40 18.86 25.18 4.59
C SER A 40 17.49 24.50 4.40
N GLY A 41 17.46 23.23 3.96
CA GLY A 41 16.27 22.50 3.64
C GLY A 41 15.69 22.79 2.24
N GLU A 42 16.38 23.59 1.43
CA GLU A 42 15.91 24.01 0.11
C GLU A 42 16.22 22.97 -0.95
N TYR A 43 15.35 22.89 -1.95
CA TYR A 43 15.54 22.03 -3.11
C TYR A 43 15.09 22.74 -4.40
N VAL A 44 15.66 22.28 -5.51
CA VAL A 44 15.27 22.66 -6.87
C VAL A 44 15.11 21.38 -7.67
N LEU A 45 13.96 21.20 -8.30
CA LEU A 45 13.62 20.04 -9.11
C LEU A 45 13.10 20.49 -10.46
N ALA A 46 13.53 19.86 -11.55
CA ALA A 46 13.01 20.06 -12.90
C ALA A 46 11.99 18.97 -13.19
N PRO A 47 10.68 19.20 -12.95
CA PRO A 47 9.71 18.14 -13.05
C PRO A 47 9.57 17.66 -14.49
N GLN A 48 9.36 16.37 -14.64
CA GLN A 48 9.04 15.77 -15.94
C GLN A 48 7.69 16.28 -16.44
N ARG A 49 7.51 16.26 -17.76
CA ARG A 49 6.38 16.91 -18.45
C ARG A 49 5.00 16.52 -17.93
N ASP A 50 4.86 15.27 -17.47
CA ASP A 50 3.61 14.66 -17.01
C ASP A 50 3.58 14.45 -15.49
N ALA A 51 4.56 14.99 -14.76
CA ALA A 51 4.59 14.95 -13.31
C ALA A 51 3.36 15.66 -12.72
N ARG A 52 2.67 14.99 -11.82
CA ARG A 52 1.44 15.50 -11.18
C ARG A 52 1.66 15.97 -9.77
N PHE A 53 2.65 15.42 -9.10
CA PHE A 53 2.99 15.71 -7.72
C PHE A 53 4.47 15.98 -7.55
N VAL A 54 4.79 16.80 -6.57
CA VAL A 54 6.09 16.80 -5.90
C VAL A 54 5.89 16.24 -4.51
N TYR A 55 6.75 15.31 -4.09
CA TYR A 55 6.59 14.61 -2.84
C TYR A 55 7.91 14.19 -2.19
N LEU A 56 7.82 13.83 -0.92
CA LEU A 56 8.98 13.46 -0.11
C LEU A 56 9.06 11.94 0.07
N SER A 57 10.27 11.39 0.03
CA SER A 57 10.58 10.19 0.81
C SER A 57 10.81 10.64 2.26
N VAL A 58 9.76 10.53 3.09
CA VAL A 58 9.79 11.07 4.46
C VAL A 58 10.93 10.42 5.25
N PRO A 59 11.86 11.20 5.83
CA PRO A 59 12.99 10.63 6.53
C PRO A 59 12.61 10.06 7.91
N SER A 60 13.34 9.06 8.37
CA SER A 60 13.21 8.51 9.73
C SER A 60 13.32 9.62 10.78
N GLY A 61 12.56 9.48 11.86
CA GLY A 61 12.47 10.45 12.94
C GLY A 61 11.51 11.61 12.69
N TYR A 62 10.84 11.62 11.52
CA TYR A 62 9.89 12.68 11.16
C TYR A 62 8.56 12.12 10.68
N LEU A 63 7.53 12.93 10.81
CA LEU A 63 6.17 12.64 10.38
C LEU A 63 5.65 13.78 9.50
N PRO A 64 4.97 13.50 8.39
CA PRO A 64 4.19 14.50 7.69
C PRO A 64 2.91 14.81 8.48
N LYS A 65 2.29 15.95 8.19
CA LYS A 65 0.91 16.19 8.63
C LYS A 65 0.03 15.05 8.15
N THR A 66 -0.90 14.61 8.99
CA THR A 66 -1.86 13.55 8.65
C THR A 66 -3.28 14.09 8.78
N GLU A 67 -4.09 13.88 7.77
CA GLU A 67 -5.51 14.22 7.79
C GLU A 67 -6.34 12.97 7.52
N LYS A 68 -7.24 12.62 8.44
CA LYS A 68 -8.09 11.42 8.32
C LYS A 68 -7.29 10.16 7.94
N THR A 69 -6.20 9.92 8.62
CA THR A 69 -5.24 8.83 8.35
C THR A 69 -4.42 8.95 7.04
N ILE A 70 -4.61 9.98 6.24
CA ILE A 70 -3.85 10.22 5.00
C ILE A 70 -2.62 11.06 5.33
N PRO A 71 -1.40 10.52 5.18
CA PRO A 71 -0.17 11.29 5.38
C PRO A 71 0.07 12.25 4.21
N LEU A 72 0.22 13.54 4.48
CA LEU A 72 0.36 14.59 3.48
C LEU A 72 1.84 14.89 3.21
N PHE A 73 2.52 13.98 2.55
CA PHE A 73 3.92 14.11 2.14
C PHE A 73 4.08 14.61 0.70
N TYR A 74 3.01 15.01 0.05
CA TYR A 74 2.94 15.42 -1.36
C TYR A 74 2.20 16.72 -1.55
N GLN A 75 2.45 17.40 -2.67
CA GLN A 75 1.69 18.53 -3.18
C GLN A 75 1.46 18.34 -4.68
N GLN A 76 0.29 18.72 -5.15
CA GLN A 76 0.00 18.72 -6.59
C GLN A 76 0.80 19.81 -7.29
N ILE A 77 1.41 19.49 -8.43
CA ILE A 77 2.11 20.46 -9.26
C ILE A 77 1.09 21.32 -10.02
N GLU A 78 1.16 22.63 -9.83
CA GLU A 78 0.33 23.62 -10.49
C GLU A 78 1.09 24.21 -11.69
N MET A 79 0.39 24.45 -12.82
CA MET A 79 1.00 24.78 -14.11
C MET A 79 1.90 26.02 -14.07
N ASP A 80 1.47 27.08 -13.37
CA ASP A 80 2.15 28.38 -13.37
C ASP A 80 2.92 28.65 -12.07
N LYS A 81 2.99 27.67 -11.18
CA LYS A 81 3.66 27.81 -9.90
C LYS A 81 5.04 27.16 -9.93
N GLN A 82 6.07 27.97 -9.74
CA GLN A 82 7.47 27.52 -9.69
C GLN A 82 8.02 27.47 -8.26
N ASP A 83 7.51 28.28 -7.35
CA ASP A 83 8.01 28.44 -6.00
C ASP A 83 6.95 28.08 -4.95
N GLY A 84 7.39 27.84 -3.72
CA GLY A 84 6.50 27.65 -2.59
C GLY A 84 5.98 26.23 -2.40
N TYR A 85 6.61 25.24 -3.01
CA TYR A 85 6.35 23.81 -2.70
C TYR A 85 7.04 23.41 -1.40
N ASN A 86 6.57 23.99 -0.29
CA ASN A 86 7.19 23.82 1.02
C ASN A 86 6.51 22.71 1.82
N PHE A 87 7.32 21.94 2.55
CA PHE A 87 6.87 20.88 3.44
C PHE A 87 7.33 21.19 4.87
N GLU A 88 6.39 21.16 5.80
CA GLU A 88 6.70 21.18 7.23
C GLU A 88 6.49 19.79 7.79
N LEU A 89 7.57 19.17 8.26
CA LEU A 89 7.54 17.88 8.95
C LEU A 89 7.54 18.10 10.46
N MET A 90 6.89 17.21 11.17
CA MET A 90 6.94 17.16 12.62
C MET A 90 7.99 16.14 13.07
N LYS A 91 8.69 16.41 14.16
CA LYS A 91 9.53 15.40 14.78
C LYS A 91 8.65 14.27 15.31
N ASN A 92 9.01 13.02 14.98
CA ASN A 92 8.29 11.87 15.53
C ASN A 92 8.50 11.84 17.06
N PRO A 93 7.42 11.89 17.85
CA PRO A 93 7.54 11.82 19.32
C PRO A 93 7.95 10.42 19.81
N GLN A 94 7.79 9.40 18.98
CA GLN A 94 8.15 8.02 19.28
C GLN A 94 9.48 7.64 18.63
N ASN A 95 10.16 6.65 19.21
CA ASN A 95 11.36 6.09 18.62
C ASN A 95 10.96 5.13 17.48
N ASP A 96 11.11 5.59 16.23
CA ASP A 96 10.77 4.80 15.05
C ASP A 96 11.76 3.66 14.71
N MET A 97 12.85 3.52 15.47
CA MET A 97 13.69 2.31 15.41
C MET A 97 12.94 1.07 15.91
N ASN A 98 11.91 1.27 16.73
CA ASN A 98 11.04 0.22 17.25
C ASN A 98 9.60 0.60 16.96
N HIS A 99 9.08 0.14 15.82
CA HIS A 99 7.74 0.48 15.38
C HIS A 99 6.89 -0.76 15.10
N LEU A 100 5.60 -0.53 15.07
CA LEU A 100 4.56 -1.49 14.75
C LEU A 100 3.80 -1.03 13.52
N PHE A 101 3.65 -1.89 12.54
CA PHE A 101 2.72 -1.58 11.46
C PHE A 101 1.74 -2.72 11.21
N LEU A 102 0.56 -2.34 10.76
CA LEU A 102 -0.55 -3.23 10.51
C LEU A 102 -0.81 -3.25 9.01
N VAL A 103 -0.99 -4.43 8.45
CA VAL A 103 -1.22 -4.63 7.02
C VAL A 103 -2.62 -5.16 6.80
N GLN A 104 -3.38 -4.47 6.00
CA GLN A 104 -4.66 -4.91 5.48
C GLN A 104 -4.68 -4.85 3.95
N ALA A 105 -5.57 -5.59 3.33
CA ALA A 105 -5.82 -5.56 1.88
C ALA A 105 -7.28 -5.88 1.60
N ASP A 106 -7.74 -5.49 0.42
CA ASP A 106 -8.99 -5.99 -0.14
C ASP A 106 -10.21 -5.72 0.79
N ALA A 107 -10.35 -4.47 1.23
CA ALA A 107 -11.57 -4.06 1.94
C ALA A 107 -12.78 -4.08 1.00
N GLN A 108 -12.60 -3.82 -0.29
CA GLN A 108 -13.55 -3.96 -1.40
C GLN A 108 -14.98 -3.58 -1.03
N VAL A 109 -15.15 -2.41 -0.40
CA VAL A 109 -16.49 -1.94 -0.05
C VAL A 109 -17.26 -1.55 -1.31
N THR A 110 -18.47 -2.09 -1.49
CA THR A 110 -19.36 -1.84 -2.63
C THR A 110 -20.61 -1.11 -2.24
N SER A 111 -20.86 -1.00 -0.93
CA SER A 111 -22.06 -0.37 -0.36
C SER A 111 -21.75 0.31 0.99
N GLU A 112 -22.64 1.18 1.44
CA GLU A 112 -22.56 1.76 2.79
C GLU A 112 -22.69 0.72 3.90
N ASP A 113 -23.32 -0.42 3.65
CA ASP A 113 -23.40 -1.51 4.62
C ASP A 113 -22.05 -2.25 4.74
N ASP A 114 -21.30 -2.39 3.64
CA ASP A 114 -19.93 -2.89 3.67
C ASP A 114 -19.02 -1.92 4.43
N VAL A 115 -19.17 -0.61 4.23
CA VAL A 115 -18.44 0.41 4.99
C VAL A 115 -18.70 0.30 6.49
N LYS A 116 -19.96 0.05 6.89
CA LYS A 116 -20.30 -0.22 8.30
C LYS A 116 -19.66 -1.53 8.81
N ALA A 117 -19.64 -2.57 7.97
CA ALA A 117 -19.00 -3.84 8.32
C ALA A 117 -17.49 -3.65 8.48
N TYR A 118 -16.86 -2.87 7.60
CA TYR A 118 -15.47 -2.48 7.71
C TYR A 118 -15.21 -1.69 9.01
N GLY A 119 -16.10 -0.78 9.39
CA GLY A 119 -16.00 -0.08 10.68
C GLY A 119 -16.00 -1.02 11.90
N ARG A 120 -16.76 -2.11 11.85
CA ARG A 120 -16.74 -3.16 12.90
C ARG A 120 -15.41 -3.94 12.90
N PHE A 121 -14.87 -4.23 11.72
CA PHE A 121 -13.54 -4.84 11.57
C PHE A 121 -12.44 -3.95 12.18
N LEU A 122 -12.45 -2.65 11.93
CA LEU A 122 -11.48 -1.71 12.47
C LEU A 122 -11.50 -1.64 14.01
N GLN A 123 -12.58 -2.03 14.65
CA GLN A 123 -12.67 -2.08 16.11
C GLN A 123 -11.67 -3.09 16.69
N ASP A 124 -11.48 -4.26 16.04
CA ASP A 124 -10.46 -5.25 16.45
C ASP A 124 -9.04 -4.67 16.36
N ILE A 125 -8.73 -3.93 15.28
CA ILE A 125 -7.46 -3.22 15.14
C ILE A 125 -7.25 -2.22 16.27
N LYS A 126 -8.25 -1.40 16.59
CA LYS A 126 -8.20 -0.41 17.67
C LYS A 126 -7.93 -1.05 19.04
N GLU A 127 -8.61 -2.14 19.32
CA GLU A 127 -8.42 -2.91 20.55
C GLU A 127 -7.00 -3.49 20.63
N TYR A 128 -6.50 -4.03 19.52
CA TYR A 128 -5.14 -4.58 19.47
C TYR A 128 -4.06 -3.52 19.70
N VAL A 129 -4.18 -2.33 19.08
CA VAL A 129 -3.14 -1.30 19.19
C VAL A 129 -3.23 -0.46 20.47
N GLN A 130 -4.37 -0.47 21.16
CA GLN A 130 -4.62 0.36 22.34
C GLN A 130 -3.50 0.29 23.42
N PRO A 131 -2.92 -0.87 23.76
CA PRO A 131 -1.81 -0.95 24.74
C PRO A 131 -0.53 -0.27 24.27
N TYR A 132 -0.34 -0.07 22.98
CA TYR A 132 0.84 0.51 22.35
C TYR A 132 0.69 2.00 22.00
N SER A 133 -0.54 2.52 22.02
CA SER A 133 -0.86 3.91 21.69
C SER A 133 -0.09 4.88 22.56
N GLY A 134 0.54 5.89 21.95
CA GLY A 134 1.37 6.88 22.61
C GLY A 134 2.72 6.37 23.15
N LYS A 135 3.00 5.06 23.04
CA LYS A 135 4.23 4.42 23.53
C LYS A 135 5.14 3.91 22.42
N ARG A 136 4.57 3.64 21.27
CA ARG A 136 5.25 3.06 20.10
C ARG A 136 4.83 3.81 18.84
N ASP A 137 5.71 3.94 17.89
CA ASP A 137 5.36 4.44 16.54
C ASP A 137 4.49 3.40 15.84
N ILE A 138 3.28 3.79 15.43
CA ILE A 138 2.28 2.90 14.82
C ILE A 138 1.79 3.50 13.52
N PHE A 139 1.67 2.68 12.48
CA PHE A 139 1.02 3.06 11.22
C PHE A 139 0.34 1.86 10.56
N GLY A 140 -0.52 2.13 9.61
CA GLY A 140 -1.17 1.13 8.77
C GLY A 140 -0.62 1.12 7.36
N ILE A 141 -0.70 -0.03 6.72
CA ILE A 141 -0.51 -0.23 5.28
C ILE A 141 -1.79 -0.87 4.74
N ASP A 142 -2.32 -0.31 3.65
CA ASP A 142 -3.43 -0.87 2.89
C ASP A 142 -2.93 -1.25 1.50
N CYS A 143 -2.98 -2.54 1.17
CA CYS A 143 -2.41 -3.08 -0.06
C CYS A 143 -3.32 -2.92 -1.29
N GLY A 144 -4.33 -2.05 -1.23
CA GLY A 144 -5.23 -1.79 -2.36
C GLY A 144 -6.55 -2.56 -2.31
N ASP A 145 -7.35 -2.36 -3.36
CA ASP A 145 -8.73 -2.78 -3.43
C ASP A 145 -9.55 -2.26 -2.24
N ILE A 146 -9.43 -0.95 -2.03
CA ILE A 146 -10.14 -0.22 -0.97
C ILE A 146 -11.63 -0.25 -1.23
N VAL A 147 -12.03 0.01 -2.48
CA VAL A 147 -13.42 -0.08 -2.94
C VAL A 147 -13.56 -1.20 -3.96
N GLY A 148 -14.78 -1.71 -4.15
CA GLY A 148 -15.10 -2.67 -5.20
C GLY A 148 -15.73 -1.97 -6.40
N ASP A 149 -14.92 -1.35 -7.27
CA ASP A 149 -15.34 -0.59 -8.46
C ASP A 149 -16.29 0.60 -8.17
N THR A 150 -16.33 1.05 -6.92
CA THR A 150 -17.29 2.09 -6.47
C THR A 150 -16.53 3.25 -5.81
N PRO A 151 -15.77 4.07 -6.57
CA PRO A 151 -14.95 5.15 -6.00
C PRO A 151 -15.76 6.25 -5.31
N SER A 152 -17.08 6.32 -5.53
CA SER A 152 -17.97 7.20 -4.76
C SER A 152 -18.03 6.89 -3.26
N LEU A 153 -17.57 5.71 -2.85
CA LEU A 153 -17.48 5.30 -1.44
C LEU A 153 -16.18 5.74 -0.75
N TYR A 154 -15.18 6.29 -1.47
CA TYR A 154 -13.96 6.80 -0.82
C TYR A 154 -14.23 7.76 0.34
N PRO A 155 -15.16 8.74 0.25
CA PRO A 155 -15.43 9.61 1.40
C PRO A 155 -15.94 8.85 2.63
N SER A 156 -16.85 7.89 2.46
CA SER A 156 -17.37 7.05 3.55
C SER A 156 -16.28 6.14 4.12
N TYR A 157 -15.49 5.50 3.28
CA TYR A 157 -14.32 4.71 3.68
C TYR A 157 -13.33 5.56 4.49
N ILE A 158 -12.92 6.74 3.97
CA ILE A 158 -11.98 7.64 4.64
C ILE A 158 -12.49 8.07 6.01
N ASN A 159 -13.77 8.41 6.13
CA ASN A 159 -14.38 8.77 7.40
C ASN A 159 -14.35 7.60 8.39
N THR A 160 -14.60 6.38 7.91
CA THR A 160 -14.59 5.17 8.73
C THR A 160 -13.18 4.81 9.19
N VAL A 161 -12.20 4.77 8.28
CA VAL A 161 -10.81 4.45 8.64
C VAL A 161 -10.16 5.55 9.50
N SER A 162 -10.66 6.79 9.44
CA SER A 162 -10.17 7.90 10.28
C SER A 162 -10.44 7.70 11.78
N THR A 163 -11.19 6.67 12.15
CA THR A 163 -11.32 6.25 13.56
C THR A 163 -10.06 5.59 14.12
N LEU A 164 -9.09 5.24 13.25
CA LEU A 164 -7.73 4.87 13.65
C LEU A 164 -6.92 6.16 13.90
N ASP A 165 -6.24 6.23 15.04
CA ASP A 165 -5.47 7.42 15.45
C ASP A 165 -4.02 7.42 14.93
N PHE A 166 -3.77 6.79 13.77
CA PHE A 166 -2.45 6.69 13.17
C PHE A 166 -2.53 6.78 11.63
N PRO A 167 -1.44 7.16 10.94
CA PRO A 167 -1.42 7.24 9.48
C PRO A 167 -1.56 5.86 8.83
N VAL A 168 -2.24 5.81 7.69
CA VAL A 168 -2.35 4.62 6.83
C VAL A 168 -1.80 4.96 5.46
N TYR A 169 -0.79 4.24 5.01
CA TYR A 169 -0.20 4.32 3.68
C TYR A 169 -0.92 3.34 2.75
N ARG A 170 -1.24 3.76 1.53
CA ARG A 170 -2.13 2.99 0.64
C ARG A 170 -1.48 2.73 -0.71
N ALA A 171 -1.53 1.48 -1.14
CA ALA A 171 -1.35 1.12 -2.54
C ALA A 171 -2.71 1.20 -3.27
N ILE A 172 -2.67 1.36 -4.58
CA ILE A 172 -3.85 1.22 -5.43
C ILE A 172 -4.05 -0.26 -5.79
N GLY A 173 -5.31 -0.72 -5.80
CA GLY A 173 -5.69 -2.03 -6.31
C GLY A 173 -6.42 -1.94 -7.65
N ASN A 174 -6.70 -3.08 -8.27
CA ASN A 174 -7.39 -3.11 -9.57
C ASN A 174 -8.84 -2.64 -9.46
N HIS A 175 -9.52 -2.83 -8.34
CA HIS A 175 -10.87 -2.30 -8.10
C HIS A 175 -10.89 -0.81 -7.71
N ASP A 176 -9.74 -0.21 -7.44
CA ASP A 176 -9.61 1.23 -7.21
C ASP A 176 -9.43 2.03 -8.51
N MET A 177 -9.21 1.35 -9.64
CA MET A 177 -9.03 1.98 -10.95
C MET A 177 -10.36 2.50 -11.51
N THR A 178 -10.28 3.57 -12.28
CA THR A 178 -11.43 4.10 -13.03
C THR A 178 -11.52 3.41 -14.38
N TYR A 179 -12.34 2.37 -14.48
CA TYR A 179 -12.61 1.71 -15.73
C TYR A 179 -13.42 2.61 -16.69
N GLY A 180 -13.21 2.43 -18.00
CA GLY A 180 -13.77 3.30 -19.02
C GLY A 180 -12.86 4.48 -19.39
N GLY A 181 -11.73 4.67 -18.72
CA GLY A 181 -10.67 5.56 -19.14
C GLY A 181 -10.02 5.13 -20.44
N ARG A 182 -9.30 6.04 -21.10
CA ARG A 182 -8.65 5.75 -22.39
C ARG A 182 -7.29 5.11 -22.26
N THR A 183 -6.61 5.35 -21.15
CA THR A 183 -5.23 4.92 -20.92
C THR A 183 -4.99 4.61 -19.46
N PHE A 184 -3.87 3.95 -19.16
CA PHE A 184 -3.41 3.67 -17.82
C PHE A 184 -3.32 4.94 -16.96
N GLU A 185 -2.82 6.04 -17.49
CA GLU A 185 -2.66 7.31 -16.76
C GLU A 185 -4.00 7.94 -16.33
N TYR A 186 -5.11 7.55 -16.96
CA TYR A 186 -6.44 7.99 -16.52
C TYR A 186 -7.05 7.06 -15.47
N SER A 187 -6.65 5.80 -15.43
CA SER A 187 -7.26 4.79 -14.55
C SER A 187 -7.06 5.09 -13.07
N TYR A 188 -5.93 5.67 -12.68
CA TYR A 188 -5.60 5.94 -11.28
C TYR A 188 -5.93 7.36 -10.80
N ARG A 189 -6.42 8.27 -11.66
CA ARG A 189 -6.62 9.69 -11.30
C ARG A 189 -7.64 9.92 -10.20
N THR A 190 -8.68 9.12 -10.14
CA THR A 190 -9.66 9.21 -9.06
C THR A 190 -9.01 8.84 -7.73
N PHE A 191 -8.25 7.74 -7.68
CA PHE A 191 -7.49 7.35 -6.49
C PHE A 191 -6.52 8.46 -6.05
N GLU A 192 -5.72 9.00 -6.97
CA GLU A 192 -4.78 10.10 -6.69
C GLU A 192 -5.45 11.34 -6.10
N SER A 193 -6.69 11.64 -6.50
CA SER A 193 -7.40 12.82 -5.98
C SER A 193 -7.76 12.71 -4.51
N TYR A 194 -7.81 11.47 -3.97
CA TYR A 194 -8.08 11.21 -2.55
C TYR A 194 -6.81 10.92 -1.75
N PHE A 195 -5.86 10.18 -2.33
CA PHE A 195 -4.75 9.58 -1.57
C PHE A 195 -3.36 10.06 -2.00
N GLY A 196 -3.25 10.83 -3.09
CA GLY A 196 -1.98 11.34 -3.62
C GLY A 196 -1.28 10.34 -4.55
N PRO A 197 0.06 10.39 -4.63
CA PRO A 197 0.84 9.58 -5.57
C PRO A 197 0.58 8.09 -5.43
N ILE A 198 0.52 7.36 -6.55
CA ILE A 198 0.28 5.92 -6.60
C ILE A 198 1.54 5.08 -6.32
N TYR A 199 2.72 5.69 -6.34
CA TYR A 199 3.97 5.09 -5.86
C TYR A 199 4.81 6.14 -5.15
N TYR A 200 5.44 5.73 -4.06
CA TYR A 200 6.20 6.60 -3.17
C TYR A 200 6.99 5.78 -2.16
N SER A 201 7.86 6.46 -1.39
CA SER A 201 8.60 5.82 -0.30
C SER A 201 8.59 6.65 0.98
N PHE A 202 8.92 6.00 2.09
CA PHE A 202 9.14 6.66 3.39
C PHE A 202 10.05 5.79 4.27
N ASN A 203 10.58 6.38 5.33
CA ASN A 203 11.54 5.72 6.21
C ASN A 203 11.07 5.69 7.66
N LYS A 204 11.33 4.59 8.34
CA LYS A 204 11.13 4.40 9.77
C LYS A 204 12.33 3.67 10.36
N GLY A 205 13.11 4.32 11.21
CA GLY A 205 14.32 3.74 11.78
C GLY A 205 15.29 3.23 10.71
N LYS A 206 15.60 1.95 10.78
CA LYS A 206 16.41 1.22 9.78
C LYS A 206 15.58 0.55 8.69
N ALA A 207 14.31 0.85 8.58
CA ALA A 207 13.45 0.32 7.54
C ALA A 207 13.13 1.39 6.48
N HIS A 208 13.07 0.98 5.22
CA HIS A 208 12.66 1.75 4.08
C HIS A 208 11.43 1.10 3.47
N TYR A 209 10.36 1.86 3.31
CA TYR A 209 9.07 1.42 2.80
C TYR A 209 8.85 2.02 1.43
N ILE A 210 8.49 1.19 0.49
CA ILE A 210 8.19 1.53 -0.90
C ILE A 210 6.78 1.07 -1.19
N VAL A 211 5.94 1.94 -1.68
CA VAL A 211 4.61 1.60 -2.19
C VAL A 211 4.64 1.74 -3.70
N LEU A 212 4.19 0.72 -4.42
CA LEU A 212 4.18 0.67 -5.88
C LEU A 212 2.76 0.48 -6.40
N ASP A 213 2.48 1.07 -7.57
CA ASP A 213 1.37 0.64 -8.42
C ASP A 213 1.86 -0.47 -9.36
N ASN A 214 1.17 -1.60 -9.34
CA ASN A 214 1.39 -2.71 -10.26
C ASN A 214 0.08 -3.20 -10.91
N CYS A 215 -0.99 -2.40 -10.80
CA CYS A 215 -2.27 -2.66 -11.45
C CYS A 215 -2.32 -1.94 -12.80
N PHE A 216 -1.72 -2.53 -13.84
CA PHE A 216 -1.63 -1.89 -15.14
C PHE A 216 -2.94 -2.05 -15.93
N TYR A 217 -3.65 -0.94 -16.13
CA TYR A 217 -4.89 -0.89 -16.88
C TYR A 217 -4.66 -1.12 -18.39
N VAL A 218 -5.36 -2.10 -18.95
CA VAL A 218 -5.25 -2.47 -20.36
C VAL A 218 -6.41 -1.88 -21.17
N ASN A 219 -7.67 -2.07 -20.73
CA ASN A 219 -8.84 -1.53 -21.39
C ASN A 219 -10.06 -1.40 -20.46
N ARG A 220 -11.13 -0.80 -20.98
CA ARG A 220 -12.36 -0.51 -20.25
C ARG A 220 -13.17 -1.73 -19.79
N ASP A 221 -12.91 -2.90 -20.32
CA ASP A 221 -13.69 -4.11 -20.04
C ASP A 221 -13.10 -4.87 -18.82
N TYR A 222 -12.68 -4.14 -17.79
CA TYR A 222 -12.09 -4.65 -16.55
C TYR A 222 -10.81 -5.48 -16.78
N GLN A 223 -10.10 -5.12 -17.86
CA GLN A 223 -8.83 -5.79 -18.16
C GLN A 223 -7.65 -5.00 -17.61
N TYR A 224 -6.88 -5.68 -16.84
CA TYR A 224 -5.61 -5.22 -16.27
C TYR A 224 -4.62 -6.40 -16.27
N ILE A 225 -3.37 -6.08 -16.04
CA ILE A 225 -2.31 -7.07 -15.75
C ILE A 225 -1.50 -6.59 -14.56
N GLY A 226 -0.92 -7.53 -13.83
CA GLY A 226 0.12 -7.21 -12.85
C GLY A 226 1.40 -6.80 -13.57
N TYR A 227 1.74 -5.50 -13.57
CA TYR A 227 2.88 -4.96 -14.30
C TYR A 227 3.36 -3.65 -13.68
N ILE A 228 4.66 -3.55 -13.42
CA ILE A 228 5.30 -2.32 -12.97
C ILE A 228 5.84 -1.61 -14.20
N ASP A 229 5.42 -0.38 -14.45
CA ASP A 229 5.83 0.37 -15.63
C ASP A 229 7.28 0.90 -15.55
N GLU A 230 7.83 1.30 -16.69
CA GLU A 230 9.21 1.78 -16.79
C GLU A 230 9.43 3.08 -15.99
N ARG A 231 8.42 3.92 -15.89
CA ARG A 231 8.49 5.16 -15.11
C ARG A 231 8.68 4.86 -13.63
N THR A 232 7.91 3.91 -13.12
CA THR A 232 8.00 3.44 -11.73
C THR A 232 9.36 2.80 -11.46
N PHE A 233 9.90 1.98 -12.39
CA PHE A 233 11.26 1.43 -12.25
C PHE A 233 12.33 2.50 -12.26
N THR A 234 12.25 3.48 -13.15
CA THR A 234 13.20 4.61 -13.21
C THR A 234 13.26 5.38 -11.91
N TRP A 235 12.09 5.65 -11.32
CA TRP A 235 11.99 6.29 -10.01
C TRP A 235 12.57 5.38 -8.91
N LEU A 236 12.21 4.10 -8.89
CA LEU A 236 12.62 3.14 -7.88
C LEU A 236 14.14 2.95 -7.82
N GLU A 237 14.81 2.92 -8.98
CA GLU A 237 16.27 2.88 -9.07
C GLU A 237 16.91 4.11 -8.40
N LYS A 238 16.34 5.29 -8.64
CA LYS A 238 16.84 6.53 -8.03
C LYS A 238 16.56 6.56 -6.54
N ASP A 239 15.37 6.19 -6.10
CA ASP A 239 14.99 6.14 -4.69
C ASP A 239 15.91 5.18 -3.91
N LEU A 240 16.10 3.95 -4.40
CA LEU A 240 16.97 2.96 -3.80
C LEU A 240 18.45 3.39 -3.79
N SER A 241 18.89 4.30 -4.68
CA SER A 241 20.26 4.82 -4.67
C SER A 241 20.59 5.64 -3.40
N TYR A 242 19.57 6.13 -2.72
CA TYR A 242 19.67 6.84 -1.42
C TYR A 242 19.52 5.91 -0.21
N VAL A 243 19.27 4.62 -0.44
CA VAL A 243 18.99 3.65 0.62
C VAL A 243 20.23 2.79 0.89
N SER A 244 20.73 2.81 2.11
CA SER A 244 21.86 1.97 2.52
C SER A 244 21.48 0.48 2.51
N ARG A 245 22.41 -0.39 2.11
CA ARG A 245 22.19 -1.84 1.99
C ARG A 245 21.97 -2.57 3.32
N ASP A 246 22.26 -1.95 4.44
CA ASP A 246 21.99 -2.48 5.79
C ASP A 246 20.55 -2.23 6.26
N LYS A 247 19.74 -1.52 5.47
CA LYS A 247 18.34 -1.30 5.77
C LYS A 247 17.47 -2.50 5.42
N LEU A 248 16.43 -2.69 6.22
CA LEU A 248 15.31 -3.54 5.90
C LEU A 248 14.44 -2.82 4.85
N VAL A 249 14.07 -3.50 3.76
CA VAL A 249 13.27 -2.90 2.69
C VAL A 249 11.91 -3.60 2.60
N PHE A 250 10.84 -2.82 2.65
CA PHE A 250 9.49 -3.30 2.39
C PHE A 250 9.00 -2.74 1.06
N VAL A 251 8.49 -3.62 0.19
CA VAL A 251 7.83 -3.24 -1.05
C VAL A 251 6.36 -3.62 -0.94
N VAL A 252 5.50 -2.64 -0.94
CA VAL A 252 4.04 -2.81 -0.86
C VAL A 252 3.45 -2.64 -2.25
N MET A 253 2.68 -3.59 -2.70
CA MET A 253 1.97 -3.53 -3.98
C MET A 253 0.70 -4.38 -3.89
N HIS A 254 -0.24 -4.20 -4.79
CA HIS A 254 -1.51 -4.93 -4.70
C HIS A 254 -1.38 -6.36 -5.21
N ILE A 255 -1.00 -6.54 -6.47
CA ILE A 255 -0.91 -7.86 -7.12
C ILE A 255 0.39 -8.56 -6.72
N PRO A 256 0.34 -9.83 -6.27
CA PRO A 256 1.53 -10.55 -5.85
C PRO A 256 2.63 -10.61 -6.90
N SER A 257 3.86 -10.73 -6.42
CA SER A 257 5.05 -10.91 -7.27
C SER A 257 5.35 -12.38 -7.56
N SER A 258 4.80 -13.29 -6.78
CA SER A 258 5.07 -14.72 -6.92
C SER A 258 4.37 -15.30 -8.16
N LEU A 259 5.15 -15.78 -9.11
CA LEU A 259 4.66 -16.38 -10.36
C LEU A 259 4.27 -17.86 -10.18
N GLN A 260 3.52 -18.20 -9.14
CA GLN A 260 3.19 -19.58 -8.81
C GLN A 260 2.34 -20.26 -9.89
N LYS A 261 1.36 -19.56 -10.44
CA LYS A 261 0.53 -20.09 -11.54
C LYS A 261 1.33 -20.26 -12.82
N LYS A 262 2.20 -19.30 -13.15
CA LYS A 262 3.12 -19.41 -14.30
C LYS A 262 4.06 -20.59 -14.15
N LEU A 263 4.68 -20.77 -12.98
CA LEU A 263 5.55 -21.91 -12.71
C LEU A 263 4.80 -23.25 -12.79
N ARG A 264 3.56 -23.28 -12.30
CA ARG A 264 2.76 -24.51 -12.24
C ARG A 264 2.08 -24.87 -13.55
N TYR A 265 1.59 -23.87 -14.30
CA TYR A 265 0.73 -24.07 -15.46
C TYR A 265 1.30 -23.44 -16.75
N ASN A 266 2.46 -22.78 -16.68
CA ASN A 266 3.08 -22.03 -17.78
C ASN A 266 2.12 -21.01 -18.46
N THR A 267 1.27 -20.39 -17.67
CA THR A 267 0.30 -19.38 -18.11
C THR A 267 0.54 -18.07 -17.40
N LEU A 268 0.32 -16.95 -18.08
CA LEU A 268 0.22 -15.64 -17.44
C LEU A 268 -1.20 -15.47 -16.92
N ASP A 269 -1.33 -14.89 -15.72
CA ASP A 269 -2.60 -14.67 -15.06
C ASP A 269 -2.67 -13.20 -14.57
N GLN A 270 -3.88 -12.67 -14.42
CA GLN A 270 -4.11 -11.34 -13.85
C GLN A 270 -3.74 -11.26 -12.36
N ASP A 271 -3.70 -12.42 -11.70
CA ASP A 271 -3.42 -12.53 -10.27
C ASP A 271 -1.91 -12.46 -9.93
N GLU A 272 -1.03 -12.26 -10.91
CA GLU A 272 0.42 -12.24 -10.70
C GLU A 272 1.08 -11.13 -11.50
N THR A 273 2.11 -10.49 -10.89
CA THR A 273 2.92 -9.48 -11.57
C THR A 273 3.91 -10.14 -12.52
N VAL A 274 3.90 -9.73 -13.80
CA VAL A 274 4.61 -10.46 -14.86
C VAL A 274 6.08 -10.09 -15.03
N ASN A 275 6.50 -8.89 -14.58
CA ASN A 275 7.87 -8.38 -14.76
C ASN A 275 8.66 -8.29 -13.45
N THR A 276 8.41 -9.20 -12.51
CA THR A 276 9.02 -9.23 -11.17
C THR A 276 10.52 -9.48 -11.18
N ALA A 277 11.07 -10.09 -12.22
CA ALA A 277 12.53 -10.30 -12.33
C ALA A 277 13.33 -8.98 -12.26
N ALA A 278 12.79 -7.90 -12.84
CA ALA A 278 13.41 -6.58 -12.74
C ALA A 278 13.34 -6.02 -11.30
N LEU A 279 12.21 -6.19 -10.62
CA LEU A 279 12.06 -5.80 -9.22
C LEU A 279 13.03 -6.57 -8.32
N TYR A 280 13.09 -7.89 -8.46
CA TYR A 280 13.99 -8.72 -7.66
C TYR A 280 15.47 -8.33 -7.85
N LYS A 281 15.84 -7.97 -9.10
CA LYS A 281 17.19 -7.48 -9.41
C LYS A 281 17.55 -6.19 -8.67
N LEU A 282 16.61 -5.25 -8.54
CA LEU A 282 16.80 -4.01 -7.78
C LEU A 282 16.93 -4.27 -6.28
N LEU A 283 16.23 -5.29 -5.79
CA LEU A 283 16.23 -5.67 -4.37
C LEU A 283 17.44 -6.53 -3.97
N GLU A 284 18.26 -7.00 -4.91
CA GLU A 284 19.47 -7.75 -4.58
C GLU A 284 20.39 -7.00 -3.61
N GLY A 285 20.80 -7.68 -2.55
CA GLY A 285 21.67 -7.15 -1.50
C GLY A 285 20.97 -6.37 -0.40
N TYR A 286 19.64 -6.28 -0.44
CA TYR A 286 18.81 -5.87 0.71
C TYR A 286 18.22 -7.09 1.41
N ASN A 287 17.87 -6.94 2.69
CA ASN A 287 16.89 -7.80 3.32
C ASN A 287 15.52 -7.22 2.99
N ALA A 288 14.80 -7.85 2.06
CA ALA A 288 13.62 -7.30 1.44
C ALA A 288 12.37 -8.16 1.69
N HIS A 289 11.26 -7.50 1.97
CA HIS A 289 9.96 -8.10 2.16
C HIS A 289 8.95 -7.44 1.22
N ILE A 290 8.31 -8.23 0.36
CA ILE A 290 7.21 -7.78 -0.48
C ILE A 290 5.92 -8.05 0.29
N ILE A 291 5.00 -7.10 0.27
CA ILE A 291 3.69 -7.21 0.93
C ILE A 291 2.62 -6.98 -0.14
N SER A 292 1.71 -7.94 -0.29
CA SER A 292 0.68 -7.91 -1.33
C SER A 292 -0.69 -8.38 -0.82
N GLY A 293 -1.72 -8.16 -1.63
CA GLY A 293 -3.11 -8.59 -1.40
C GLY A 293 -3.68 -9.35 -2.60
N HIS A 294 -4.84 -8.92 -3.09
CA HIS A 294 -5.45 -9.29 -4.37
C HIS A 294 -6.02 -10.71 -4.45
N THR A 295 -5.28 -11.71 -4.00
CA THR A 295 -5.69 -13.12 -4.17
C THR A 295 -6.71 -13.58 -3.14
N HIS A 296 -6.93 -12.81 -2.08
CA HIS A 296 -7.72 -13.19 -0.91
C HIS A 296 -7.19 -14.47 -0.21
N PHE A 297 -5.88 -14.70 -0.30
CA PHE A 297 -5.19 -15.81 0.38
C PHE A 297 -4.18 -15.25 1.36
N ASN A 298 -3.94 -15.99 2.44
CA ASN A 298 -2.84 -15.70 3.36
C ASN A 298 -1.67 -16.62 3.06
N THR A 299 -0.71 -16.13 2.29
CA THR A 299 0.41 -16.95 1.81
C THR A 299 1.74 -16.23 2.04
N ASN A 300 2.73 -16.97 2.56
CA ASN A 300 4.09 -16.49 2.67
C ASN A 300 4.99 -17.27 1.73
N VAL A 301 5.75 -16.57 0.88
CA VAL A 301 6.66 -17.16 -0.11
C VAL A 301 8.07 -16.72 0.18
N CYS A 302 8.94 -17.67 0.50
CA CYS A 302 10.37 -17.45 0.66
C CYS A 302 11.07 -17.72 -0.67
N PHE A 303 11.61 -16.69 -1.32
CA PHE A 303 12.37 -16.84 -2.56
C PHE A 303 13.82 -17.24 -2.30
N ASN A 304 14.40 -16.63 -1.26
CA ASN A 304 15.75 -16.91 -0.77
C ASN A 304 15.91 -16.32 0.64
N ASP A 305 17.10 -16.39 1.21
CA ASP A 305 17.38 -15.93 2.60
C ASP A 305 17.20 -14.42 2.81
N SER A 306 17.10 -13.63 1.75
CA SER A 306 17.02 -12.17 1.80
C SER A 306 15.79 -11.58 1.10
N LEU A 307 14.93 -12.40 0.49
CA LEU A 307 13.71 -11.96 -0.19
C LEU A 307 12.53 -12.87 0.16
N MET A 308 11.51 -12.28 0.72
CA MET A 308 10.27 -12.94 1.10
C MET A 308 9.05 -12.13 0.65
N GLU A 309 7.96 -12.79 0.30
CA GLU A 309 6.68 -12.15 0.06
C GLU A 309 5.64 -12.60 1.08
N HIS A 310 4.86 -11.63 1.55
CA HIS A 310 3.72 -11.80 2.44
C HIS A 310 2.46 -11.37 1.68
N ASN A 311 1.74 -12.32 1.12
CA ASN A 311 0.44 -12.08 0.53
C ASN A 311 -0.61 -12.21 1.63
N THR A 312 -1.34 -11.13 1.92
CA THR A 312 -2.29 -11.08 3.03
C THR A 312 -3.72 -11.38 2.57
N ALA A 313 -4.48 -12.09 3.40
CA ALA A 313 -5.87 -12.37 3.14
C ALA A 313 -6.74 -11.10 3.17
N ALA A 314 -7.87 -11.15 2.49
CA ALA A 314 -8.78 -10.03 2.34
C ALA A 314 -9.52 -9.69 3.64
N VAL A 315 -9.63 -8.39 3.92
CA VAL A 315 -10.46 -7.84 5.00
C VAL A 315 -11.94 -8.13 4.77
N CYS A 316 -12.39 -8.12 3.50
CA CYS A 316 -13.77 -8.41 3.16
C CYS A 316 -14.14 -9.89 3.30
N GLY A 317 -13.16 -10.79 3.52
CA GLY A 317 -13.39 -12.24 3.49
C GLY A 317 -13.98 -12.66 2.14
N THR A 318 -15.14 -13.29 2.14
CA THR A 318 -15.89 -13.58 0.91
C THR A 318 -16.81 -12.41 0.60
N TRP A 319 -16.23 -11.26 0.18
CA TRP A 319 -16.95 -10.03 -0.23
C TRP A 319 -18.06 -9.62 0.75
N TRP A 320 -17.73 -9.57 2.04
CA TRP A 320 -18.63 -9.24 3.16
C TRP A 320 -19.78 -10.23 3.40
N ARG A 321 -19.86 -11.32 2.64
CA ARG A 321 -20.90 -12.37 2.78
C ARG A 321 -20.55 -13.40 3.85
N ALA A 322 -19.26 -13.64 4.08
CA ALA A 322 -18.77 -14.54 5.13
C ALA A 322 -17.45 -14.03 5.71
N ASP A 323 -17.15 -14.43 6.94
CA ASP A 323 -15.98 -14.00 7.71
C ASP A 323 -14.72 -14.81 7.38
N ILE A 324 -14.71 -15.46 6.22
CA ILE A 324 -13.66 -16.39 5.79
C ILE A 324 -13.27 -16.11 4.35
N ASN A 325 -12.01 -16.28 4.05
CA ASN A 325 -11.44 -16.21 2.71
C ASN A 325 -11.52 -17.58 2.00
N VAL A 326 -11.23 -17.59 0.70
CA VAL A 326 -11.35 -18.77 -0.16
C VAL A 326 -10.43 -19.91 0.29
N ASP A 327 -9.27 -19.57 0.86
CA ASP A 327 -8.28 -20.52 1.38
C ASP A 327 -8.60 -21.07 2.78
N GLY A 328 -9.71 -20.64 3.39
CA GLY A 328 -10.08 -20.98 4.76
C GLY A 328 -9.50 -20.06 5.84
N THR A 329 -8.72 -19.05 5.47
CA THR A 329 -8.23 -18.03 6.41
C THR A 329 -9.39 -17.12 6.84
N PRO A 330 -9.64 -16.93 8.14
CA PRO A 330 -10.59 -15.92 8.59
C PRO A 330 -10.14 -14.54 8.11
N ARG A 331 -11.08 -13.61 7.87
CA ARG A 331 -10.70 -12.22 7.59
C ARG A 331 -9.88 -11.64 8.73
N GLY A 332 -8.89 -10.82 8.41
CA GLY A 332 -7.96 -10.32 9.41
C GLY A 332 -6.94 -9.37 8.83
N TYR A 333 -5.82 -9.24 9.51
CA TYR A 333 -4.75 -8.33 9.15
C TYR A 333 -3.39 -8.85 9.61
N GLY A 334 -2.34 -8.43 8.93
CA GLY A 334 -0.97 -8.71 9.34
C GLY A 334 -0.52 -7.74 10.44
N ILE A 335 0.23 -8.24 11.42
CA ILE A 335 0.90 -7.46 12.45
C ILE A 335 2.39 -7.63 12.26
N TYR A 336 3.11 -6.51 12.11
CA TYR A 336 4.54 -6.49 11.82
C TYR A 336 5.26 -5.64 12.86
N GLU A 337 6.19 -6.26 13.57
CA GLU A 337 7.03 -5.60 14.58
C GLU A 337 8.45 -5.46 14.07
N VAL A 338 8.91 -4.22 13.90
CA VAL A 338 10.28 -3.91 13.50
C VAL A 338 11.07 -3.38 14.68
N ASN A 339 12.25 -3.94 14.91
CA ASN A 339 13.22 -3.45 15.87
C ASN A 339 14.60 -3.36 15.21
N GLY A 340 14.99 -2.14 14.84
CA GLY A 340 16.16 -1.89 14.01
C GLY A 340 16.00 -2.50 12.62
N ASN A 341 16.72 -3.58 12.33
CA ASN A 341 16.63 -4.38 11.12
C ASN A 341 16.07 -5.79 11.34
N GLN A 342 15.48 -6.03 12.51
CA GLN A 342 14.82 -7.29 12.82
C GLN A 342 13.31 -7.15 12.61
N LEU A 343 12.71 -8.16 12.01
CA LEU A 343 11.29 -8.25 11.74
C LEU A 343 10.68 -9.48 12.42
N LYS A 344 9.52 -9.27 13.04
CA LYS A 344 8.60 -10.33 13.45
C LYS A 344 7.23 -10.01 12.86
N TRP A 345 6.51 -11.02 12.42
CA TRP A 345 5.14 -10.83 11.93
C TRP A 345 4.24 -12.00 12.32
N ILE A 346 2.97 -11.71 12.38
CA ILE A 346 1.91 -12.68 12.59
C ILE A 346 0.63 -12.19 11.92
N TYR A 347 -0.17 -13.11 11.39
CA TYR A 347 -1.53 -12.78 10.95
C TYR A 347 -2.48 -12.82 12.15
N LYS A 348 -3.37 -11.83 12.26
CA LYS A 348 -4.42 -11.80 13.28
C LYS A 348 -5.79 -11.93 12.63
N SER A 349 -6.50 -13.00 12.94
CA SER A 349 -7.91 -13.17 12.58
C SER A 349 -8.77 -12.20 13.39
N ALA A 350 -9.54 -11.35 12.71
CA ALA A 350 -10.39 -10.35 13.37
C ALA A 350 -11.49 -11.02 14.21
N GLY A 351 -11.68 -10.56 15.43
CA GLY A 351 -12.65 -11.13 16.39
C GLY A 351 -12.17 -12.41 17.11
N TYR A 352 -10.95 -12.88 16.84
CA TYR A 352 -10.38 -14.08 17.48
C TYR A 352 -9.12 -13.75 18.28
N PRO A 353 -8.71 -14.63 19.21
CA PRO A 353 -7.41 -14.52 19.87
C PRO A 353 -6.25 -14.57 18.86
N LEU A 354 -5.08 -14.06 19.26
CA LEU A 354 -3.90 -13.97 18.38
C LEU A 354 -3.41 -15.34 17.90
N GLU A 355 -3.62 -16.40 18.67
CA GLU A 355 -3.24 -17.78 18.37
C GLU A 355 -4.13 -18.42 17.29
N HIS A 356 -5.27 -17.82 16.97
CA HIS A 356 -6.20 -18.33 15.95
C HIS A 356 -5.72 -17.93 14.56
N GLN A 357 -4.97 -18.80 13.89
CA GLN A 357 -4.30 -18.53 12.62
C GLN A 357 -5.08 -19.00 11.39
N PHE A 358 -5.90 -20.05 11.53
CA PHE A 358 -6.70 -20.62 10.44
C PHE A 358 -7.92 -21.35 10.99
N HIS A 359 -8.90 -21.61 10.11
CA HIS A 359 -10.06 -22.43 10.43
C HIS A 359 -9.97 -23.75 9.65
N ALA A 360 -9.89 -24.85 10.38
CA ALA A 360 -9.84 -26.19 9.76
C ALA A 360 -11.25 -26.79 9.70
N TYR A 361 -11.67 -27.17 8.51
CA TYR A 361 -12.90 -27.91 8.29
C TYR A 361 -12.57 -29.40 8.16
N PRO A 362 -13.26 -30.28 8.89
CA PRO A 362 -13.09 -31.73 8.65
C PRO A 362 -13.55 -32.05 7.23
N ALA A 363 -12.84 -33.00 6.58
CA ALA A 363 -13.30 -33.51 5.30
C ALA A 363 -14.72 -34.06 5.44
N LEU A 364 -15.62 -33.62 4.56
CA LEU A 364 -16.98 -34.07 4.56
C LEU A 364 -17.00 -35.59 4.33
N SER A 365 -17.48 -36.38 5.30
CA SER A 365 -17.79 -37.76 5.09
C SER A 365 -19.06 -37.88 4.24
N LEU A 366 -19.29 -39.05 3.64
CA LEU A 366 -20.52 -39.32 2.89
C LEU A 366 -21.80 -39.08 3.74
N ILE A 367 -21.70 -39.26 5.06
CA ILE A 367 -22.80 -38.98 5.99
C ILE A 367 -23.11 -37.49 6.02
N HIS A 368 -22.08 -36.63 6.10
CA HIS A 368 -22.25 -35.19 6.09
C HIS A 368 -22.74 -34.62 4.76
N ILE A 369 -22.47 -35.29 3.66
CA ILE A 369 -22.95 -34.92 2.33
C ILE A 369 -24.41 -35.33 2.14
N SER A 370 -24.84 -36.46 2.69
CA SER A 370 -26.21 -36.98 2.51
C SER A 370 -27.25 -36.33 3.40
N GLU A 371 -26.93 -35.87 4.60
CA GLU A 371 -27.90 -35.25 5.52
C GLU A 371 -28.50 -33.92 5.01
N PRO A 372 -27.75 -32.96 4.47
CA PRO A 372 -28.33 -31.75 3.90
C PRO A 372 -29.29 -32.03 2.73
N THR A 373 -28.99 -33.04 1.93
CA THR A 373 -29.82 -33.44 0.79
C THR A 373 -31.15 -34.03 1.24
N ARG A 374 -31.15 -34.86 2.30
CA ARG A 374 -32.37 -35.43 2.87
C ARG A 374 -33.29 -34.37 3.50
N GLN A 375 -32.75 -33.36 4.12
CA GLN A 375 -33.54 -32.24 4.66
C GLN A 375 -34.15 -31.37 3.56
N ALA A 376 -33.51 -31.24 2.40
CA ALA A 376 -34.06 -30.53 1.25
C ALA A 376 -35.17 -31.32 0.51
N GLU A 377 -35.15 -32.67 0.61
CA GLU A 377 -36.21 -33.52 0.01
C GLU A 377 -37.48 -33.63 0.87
N ILE A 378 -37.43 -33.24 2.15
CA ILE A 378 -38.55 -33.33 3.09
C ILE A 378 -39.27 -31.99 3.24
N SER A 379 -38.73 -30.90 2.72
CA SER A 379 -39.31 -29.55 2.72
C SER A 379 -39.83 -29.13 1.35
#